data_cc5ee0a4bd3d0dfe9e1ec02211f7549b
#
_entry.id   cc5ee0a4bd3d0dfe9e1ec02211f7549b
#
_cell.length_a   1.000
_cell.length_b   1.000
_cell.length_c   1.000
_cell.angle_alpha   90.00
_cell.angle_beta   90.00
_cell.angle_gamma   90.00
#
_symmetry.space_group_name_H-M   'P 1'
#
loop_
_entity.id
_entity.type
_entity.pdbx_description
1 polymer ?
#
loop_
_entity_poly.entity_id
_entity_poly.type
_entity_poly.pdbx_seq_one_letter_code
_entity_poly.pdbx_strand_id
1 'polypeptide(L)'
;MTQGFTSGSPIPTRIVSNEEFNPLPQTPEQARVECLIERAAEVASRRLGMSRRAFLRTGGGMATALLAMNTVFGKFFDVLEIEKVEAAAFAQRQGEPFFIFDVQTHYVSTRYDPADAEGSRKGAVTKQGLLALRKQTRAAGLNPKLAGDRGTMADLSWENFIKEVFLDSETSLGLISTPPGPYPQEAVVTPKEMTHIRDEINRVTRSQRMLAHGLVTPQLGKADLDFMDLQANSLKIDAWKAYTGAAPKGFDRGWWMDDEKVTYPMLERARALKVPRICVHKGLPLGPVEDYNHPRDLIKAAKDFPTIQFLVYHSGLRSAGSVDKIFEKTGEIPWTSEFCKMKKKEPGISNIYMELGSTFGQLVTTQPAICAHLLGQIIDAFGSDHVLWGTDSIWYGTPQWQIEAFRRFEIPDEIAAKHKYSALNREVKAQIFGLNAAKVFGVDVKAKRNEIPKDYLSQMKMAYLEEGAEPSHHWYGWVAP
;
A
#
# COMPACT_ATOMS: atom_id res chain seq x y z
N MET A 1 -6.75 -24.70 23.67
CA MET A 1 -6.34 -25.28 22.38
C MET A 1 -6.11 -24.12 21.42
N THR A 2 -4.86 -23.73 21.25
CA THR A 2 -4.48 -22.69 20.28
C THR A 2 -4.59 -23.30 18.89
N GLN A 3 -5.73 -23.07 18.23
CA GLN A 3 -5.88 -23.41 16.83
C GLN A 3 -4.84 -22.63 16.05
N GLY A 4 -3.97 -23.39 15.37
CA GLY A 4 -2.97 -22.82 14.48
C GLY A 4 -3.64 -21.97 13.41
N PHE A 5 -3.11 -20.78 13.20
CA PHE A 5 -3.52 -19.90 12.12
C PHE A 5 -3.52 -20.65 10.80
N THR A 6 -4.68 -20.87 10.22
CA THR A 6 -4.79 -21.34 8.85
C THR A 6 -4.46 -20.17 7.93
N SER A 7 -3.20 -20.09 7.49
CA SER A 7 -2.77 -19.30 6.37
C SER A 7 -3.48 -19.76 5.11
N GLY A 8 -4.64 -19.22 4.78
CA GLY A 8 -5.43 -19.72 3.67
C GLY A 8 -6.62 -18.85 3.30
N SER A 9 -6.99 -17.87 4.13
CA SER A 9 -8.04 -16.91 3.77
C SER A 9 -7.57 -16.04 2.60
N PRO A 10 -8.41 -15.80 1.60
CA PRO A 10 -8.06 -14.92 0.46
C PRO A 10 -7.95 -13.45 0.85
N ILE A 11 -8.49 -13.05 2.00
CA ILE A 11 -8.35 -11.69 2.57
C ILE A 11 -7.83 -11.78 4.01
N PRO A 12 -7.11 -10.76 4.51
CA PRO A 12 -6.73 -10.69 5.91
C PRO A 12 -7.98 -10.59 6.81
N THR A 13 -8.03 -11.43 7.83
CA THR A 13 -9.04 -11.36 8.89
C THR A 13 -8.49 -10.74 10.18
N ARG A 14 -7.32 -10.15 10.10
CA ARG A 14 -6.64 -9.40 11.16
C ARG A 14 -5.94 -8.18 10.55
N ILE A 15 -5.68 -7.16 11.34
CA ILE A 15 -4.83 -6.06 10.91
C ILE A 15 -3.38 -6.55 10.85
N VAL A 16 -2.79 -6.44 9.68
CA VAL A 16 -1.38 -6.75 9.43
C VAL A 16 -0.61 -5.44 9.40
N SER A 17 0.46 -5.34 10.18
CA SER A 17 1.32 -4.14 10.20
C SER A 17 2.38 -4.22 9.11
N ASN A 18 2.64 -3.08 8.48
CA ASN A 18 3.77 -2.85 7.59
C ASN A 18 5.05 -2.38 8.33
N GLU A 19 5.16 -2.62 9.63
CA GLU A 19 6.25 -2.20 10.53
C GLU A 19 6.19 -0.72 10.98
N GLU A 20 5.34 0.11 10.39
CA GLU A 20 5.21 1.53 10.72
C GLU A 20 4.24 1.77 11.89
N PHE A 21 3.40 0.79 12.22
CA PHE A 21 2.43 0.90 13.31
C PHE A 21 2.27 -0.42 14.07
N ASN A 22 1.75 -0.36 15.30
CA ASN A 22 1.39 -1.56 16.06
C ASN A 22 0.04 -2.09 15.56
N PRO A 23 -0.06 -3.37 15.15
CA PRO A 23 -1.32 -3.95 14.73
C PRO A 23 -2.29 -4.04 15.91
N LEU A 24 -3.57 -3.81 15.61
CA LEU A 24 -4.64 -3.97 16.58
C LEU A 24 -5.02 -5.45 16.74
N PRO A 25 -5.52 -5.86 17.91
CA PRO A 25 -6.11 -7.19 18.08
C PRO A 25 -7.26 -7.42 17.08
N GLN A 26 -7.48 -8.68 16.73
CA GLN A 26 -8.63 -9.08 15.92
C GLN A 26 -9.93 -8.65 16.59
N THR A 27 -10.82 -7.98 15.85
CA THR A 27 -12.12 -7.61 16.36
C THR A 27 -13.09 -8.83 16.36
N PRO A 28 -14.16 -8.80 17.17
CA PRO A 28 -15.21 -9.85 17.12
C PRO A 28 -15.82 -10.02 15.72
N GLU A 29 -15.97 -8.92 14.98
CA GLU A 29 -16.49 -8.89 13.61
C GLU A 29 -15.53 -9.61 12.66
N GLN A 30 -14.23 -9.32 12.73
CA GLN A 30 -13.20 -10.00 11.94
C GLN A 30 -13.16 -11.50 12.25
N ALA A 31 -13.24 -11.89 13.51
CA ALA A 31 -13.31 -13.30 13.92
C ALA A 31 -14.57 -13.99 13.36
N ARG A 32 -15.72 -13.28 13.31
CA ARG A 32 -16.94 -13.76 12.69
C ARG A 32 -16.78 -13.93 11.17
N VAL A 33 -16.14 -12.99 10.48
CA VAL A 33 -15.82 -13.12 9.06
C VAL A 33 -14.97 -14.36 8.80
N GLU A 34 -13.90 -14.55 9.59
CA GLU A 34 -13.02 -15.73 9.49
C GLU A 34 -13.79 -17.03 9.61
N CYS A 35 -14.65 -17.15 10.63
CA CYS A 35 -15.50 -18.33 10.84
C CYS A 35 -16.46 -18.57 9.67
N LEU A 36 -17.05 -17.52 9.10
CA LEU A 36 -17.96 -17.63 7.96
C LEU A 36 -17.21 -18.08 6.70
N ILE A 37 -16.01 -17.54 6.44
CA ILE A 37 -15.15 -17.98 5.32
C ILE A 37 -14.84 -19.47 5.45
N GLU A 38 -14.39 -19.92 6.63
CA GLU A 38 -14.02 -21.33 6.86
C GLU A 38 -15.20 -22.29 6.63
N ARG A 39 -16.37 -21.96 7.17
CA ARG A 39 -17.59 -22.77 7.02
C ARG A 39 -18.07 -22.83 5.57
N ALA A 40 -18.12 -21.68 4.90
CA ALA A 40 -18.56 -21.62 3.51
C ALA A 40 -17.57 -22.32 2.57
N ALA A 41 -16.27 -22.16 2.82
CA ALA A 41 -15.23 -22.86 2.05
C ALA A 41 -15.29 -24.37 2.22
N GLU A 42 -15.58 -24.87 3.42
CA GLU A 42 -15.77 -26.31 3.66
C GLU A 42 -16.92 -26.89 2.82
N VAL A 43 -18.05 -26.18 2.77
CA VAL A 43 -19.22 -26.61 1.98
C VAL A 43 -18.93 -26.54 0.47
N ALA A 44 -18.39 -25.41 0.00
CA ALA A 44 -18.14 -25.19 -1.42
C ALA A 44 -17.05 -26.13 -1.97
N SER A 45 -15.96 -26.34 -1.22
CA SER A 45 -14.88 -27.23 -1.65
C SER A 45 -15.33 -28.69 -1.79
N ARG A 46 -16.16 -29.18 -0.88
CA ARG A 46 -16.77 -30.53 -0.99
C ARG A 46 -17.64 -30.64 -2.23
N ARG A 47 -18.49 -29.64 -2.48
CA ARG A 47 -19.36 -29.61 -3.67
C ARG A 47 -18.58 -29.63 -4.97
N LEU A 48 -17.43 -28.97 -5.00
CA LEU A 48 -16.56 -28.85 -6.18
C LEU A 48 -15.52 -29.98 -6.27
N GLY A 49 -15.48 -30.92 -5.31
CA GLY A 49 -14.53 -32.04 -5.31
C GLY A 49 -13.08 -31.64 -5.12
N MET A 50 -12.81 -30.51 -4.44
CA MET A 50 -11.46 -30.01 -4.21
C MET A 50 -11.15 -29.84 -2.72
N SER A 51 -9.88 -29.66 -2.35
CA SER A 51 -9.51 -29.34 -0.98
C SER A 51 -9.95 -27.90 -0.63
N ARG A 52 -10.27 -27.65 0.65
CA ARG A 52 -10.57 -26.30 1.14
C ARG A 52 -9.48 -25.30 0.81
N ARG A 53 -8.20 -25.68 0.93
CA ARG A 53 -7.07 -24.84 0.61
C ARG A 53 -7.03 -24.49 -0.89
N ALA A 54 -7.28 -25.45 -1.76
CA ALA A 54 -7.36 -25.21 -3.20
C ALA A 54 -8.53 -24.27 -3.54
N PHE A 55 -9.71 -24.51 -2.93
CA PHE A 55 -10.87 -23.65 -3.12
C PHE A 55 -10.60 -22.19 -2.74
N LEU A 56 -10.00 -21.94 -1.57
CA LEU A 56 -9.72 -20.58 -1.09
C LEU A 56 -8.74 -19.81 -2.00
N ARG A 57 -7.97 -20.50 -2.86
CA ARG A 57 -7.08 -19.89 -3.85
C ARG A 57 -7.79 -19.54 -5.16
N THR A 58 -9.07 -19.83 -5.31
CA THR A 58 -9.88 -19.54 -6.50
C THR A 58 -10.67 -18.24 -6.38
N GLY A 59 -11.22 -17.76 -7.49
CA GLY A 59 -12.21 -16.67 -7.49
C GLY A 59 -13.43 -16.97 -6.61
N GLY A 60 -13.87 -18.25 -6.55
CA GLY A 60 -14.94 -18.68 -5.64
C GLY A 60 -14.57 -18.53 -4.16
N GLY A 61 -13.30 -18.74 -3.81
CA GLY A 61 -12.78 -18.44 -2.47
C GLY A 61 -12.84 -16.95 -2.16
N MET A 62 -12.43 -16.11 -3.09
CA MET A 62 -12.52 -14.65 -2.96
C MET A 62 -13.98 -14.19 -2.84
N ALA A 63 -14.88 -14.66 -3.70
CA ALA A 63 -16.32 -14.38 -3.59
C ALA A 63 -16.89 -14.78 -2.23
N THR A 64 -16.46 -15.94 -1.71
CA THR A 64 -16.84 -16.41 -0.37
C THR A 64 -16.40 -15.43 0.72
N ALA A 65 -15.18 -14.90 0.62
CA ALA A 65 -14.66 -13.93 1.59
C ALA A 65 -15.43 -12.60 1.54
N LEU A 66 -15.70 -12.08 0.36
CA LEU A 66 -16.45 -10.82 0.20
C LEU A 66 -17.91 -10.95 0.65
N LEU A 67 -18.55 -12.11 0.43
CA LEU A 67 -19.88 -12.40 0.95
C LEU A 67 -19.90 -12.51 2.47
N ALA A 68 -18.87 -13.10 3.07
CA ALA A 68 -18.72 -13.12 4.52
C ALA A 68 -18.57 -11.71 5.10
N MET A 69 -17.80 -10.85 4.43
CA MET A 69 -17.69 -9.44 4.77
C MET A 69 -19.06 -8.73 4.70
N ASN A 70 -19.79 -8.91 3.59
CA ASN A 70 -21.13 -8.33 3.46
C ASN A 70 -22.11 -8.83 4.54
N THR A 71 -22.00 -10.09 4.95
CA THR A 71 -22.85 -10.67 6.00
C THR A 71 -22.61 -10.03 7.37
N VAL A 72 -21.36 -9.65 7.65
CA VAL A 72 -20.98 -9.11 8.97
C VAL A 72 -21.09 -7.60 9.04
N PHE A 73 -20.65 -6.89 7.99
CA PHE A 73 -20.51 -5.43 8.01
C PHE A 73 -21.61 -4.69 7.25
N GLY A 74 -22.41 -5.39 6.44
CA GLY A 74 -23.35 -4.76 5.50
C GLY A 74 -22.85 -4.85 4.05
N LYS A 75 -23.70 -4.46 3.11
CA LYS A 75 -23.44 -4.61 1.68
C LYS A 75 -22.46 -3.54 1.18
N PHE A 76 -21.16 -3.83 1.27
CA PHE A 76 -20.07 -2.98 0.74
C PHE A 76 -19.41 -3.56 -0.52
N PHE A 77 -19.69 -4.81 -0.89
CA PHE A 77 -19.08 -5.45 -2.04
C PHE A 77 -20.11 -5.93 -3.02
N ASP A 78 -19.94 -5.62 -4.30
CA ASP A 78 -20.74 -6.17 -5.39
C ASP A 78 -20.29 -7.59 -5.73
N VAL A 79 -20.95 -8.55 -5.11
CA VAL A 79 -20.66 -9.98 -5.24
C VAL A 79 -21.96 -10.79 -5.10
N LEU A 80 -22.10 -11.85 -5.90
CA LEU A 80 -23.26 -12.73 -5.92
C LEU A 80 -22.94 -14.12 -5.35
N GLU A 81 -23.94 -14.75 -4.72
CA GLU A 81 -23.82 -16.11 -4.16
C GLU A 81 -23.36 -17.16 -5.18
N ILE A 82 -23.77 -17.01 -6.45
CA ILE A 82 -23.40 -17.94 -7.51
C ILE A 82 -21.91 -17.94 -7.82
N GLU A 83 -21.22 -16.83 -7.59
CA GLU A 83 -19.77 -16.68 -7.85
C GLU A 83 -18.92 -17.61 -6.99
N LYS A 84 -19.45 -18.14 -5.88
CA LYS A 84 -18.73 -19.13 -5.05
C LYS A 84 -18.50 -20.45 -5.77
N VAL A 85 -19.37 -20.82 -6.68
CA VAL A 85 -19.37 -22.16 -7.33
C VAL A 85 -19.30 -22.13 -8.84
N GLU A 86 -19.55 -20.97 -9.46
CA GLU A 86 -19.54 -20.77 -10.89
C GLU A 86 -18.40 -19.82 -11.28
N ALA A 87 -17.27 -20.39 -11.71
CA ALA A 87 -16.09 -19.61 -12.13
C ALA A 87 -16.41 -18.61 -13.26
N ALA A 88 -17.32 -18.98 -14.18
CA ALA A 88 -17.76 -18.09 -15.26
C ALA A 88 -18.49 -16.85 -14.72
N ALA A 89 -19.31 -16.99 -13.69
CA ALA A 89 -20.02 -15.88 -13.08
C ALA A 89 -19.03 -14.91 -12.39
N PHE A 90 -18.02 -15.45 -11.70
CA PHE A 90 -16.94 -14.64 -11.13
C PHE A 90 -16.17 -13.90 -12.22
N ALA A 91 -15.75 -14.59 -13.28
CA ALA A 91 -15.00 -14.00 -14.39
C ALA A 91 -15.80 -12.91 -15.12
N GLN A 92 -17.09 -13.12 -15.34
CA GLN A 92 -17.96 -12.12 -15.98
C GLN A 92 -18.00 -10.80 -15.18
N ARG A 93 -18.02 -10.87 -13.86
CA ARG A 93 -18.05 -9.68 -13.00
C ARG A 93 -16.68 -9.00 -12.85
N GLN A 94 -15.59 -9.63 -13.23
CA GLN A 94 -14.30 -8.99 -13.34
C GLN A 94 -14.32 -7.86 -14.38
N GLY A 95 -15.03 -8.07 -15.48
CA GLY A 95 -15.06 -7.15 -16.61
C GLY A 95 -13.70 -6.99 -17.29
N GLU A 96 -13.55 -5.93 -18.08
CA GLU A 96 -12.28 -5.63 -18.71
C GLU A 96 -11.17 -5.33 -17.69
N PRO A 97 -9.93 -5.79 -17.93
CA PRO A 97 -8.81 -5.54 -17.01
C PRO A 97 -8.55 -4.05 -16.80
N PHE A 98 -8.28 -3.68 -15.57
CA PHE A 98 -7.77 -2.35 -15.25
C PHE A 98 -6.28 -2.24 -15.59
N PHE A 99 -5.82 -1.03 -15.88
CA PHE A 99 -4.40 -0.70 -15.82
C PHE A 99 -4.08 -0.32 -14.37
N ILE A 100 -3.31 -1.15 -13.69
CA ILE A 100 -3.04 -0.99 -12.26
C ILE A 100 -1.61 -0.51 -12.07
N PHE A 101 -1.45 0.70 -11.52
CA PHE A 101 -0.18 1.27 -11.18
C PHE A 101 -0.11 1.46 -9.67
N ASP A 102 0.60 0.57 -9.00
CA ASP A 102 0.83 0.59 -7.56
C ASP A 102 1.99 1.53 -7.23
N VAL A 103 1.68 2.69 -6.67
CA VAL A 103 2.69 3.73 -6.38
C VAL A 103 3.40 3.53 -5.04
N GLN A 104 3.07 2.47 -4.28
CA GLN A 104 3.74 2.13 -3.03
C GLN A 104 3.90 0.64 -2.86
N THR A 105 5.08 0.13 -3.23
CA THR A 105 5.46 -1.27 -3.06
C THR A 105 6.81 -1.38 -2.37
N HIS A 106 7.04 -2.49 -1.67
CA HIS A 106 8.21 -2.71 -0.86
C HIS A 106 8.78 -4.12 -1.05
N TYR A 107 10.10 -4.22 -1.06
CA TYR A 107 10.84 -5.41 -0.68
C TYR A 107 11.87 -5.00 0.38
N VAL A 108 12.47 -5.96 1.10
CA VAL A 108 13.29 -5.61 2.26
C VAL A 108 14.78 -5.61 1.95
N SER A 109 15.29 -6.56 1.18
CA SER A 109 16.72 -6.60 0.85
C SER A 109 17.04 -7.48 -0.35
N THR A 110 18.03 -7.02 -1.14
CA THR A 110 18.69 -7.83 -2.17
C THR A 110 19.90 -8.56 -1.65
N ARG A 111 20.31 -8.32 -0.40
CA ARG A 111 21.58 -8.77 0.18
C ARG A 111 21.38 -9.77 1.32
N TYR A 112 20.27 -10.48 1.30
CA TYR A 112 20.05 -11.50 2.29
C TYR A 112 21.07 -12.64 2.13
N ASP A 113 21.92 -12.80 3.17
CA ASP A 113 22.80 -13.96 3.33
C ASP A 113 22.33 -14.74 4.56
N PRO A 114 21.83 -15.97 4.39
CA PRO A 114 21.42 -16.81 5.53
C PRO A 114 22.56 -17.08 6.53
N ALA A 115 23.81 -17.01 6.07
CA ALA A 115 24.99 -17.19 6.93
C ALA A 115 25.37 -15.92 7.69
N ASP A 116 24.88 -14.73 7.28
CA ASP A 116 25.11 -13.45 7.97
C ASP A 116 24.01 -13.17 8.99
N ALA A 117 23.84 -14.09 9.94
CA ALA A 117 22.80 -14.01 10.99
C ALA A 117 22.98 -12.81 11.94
N GLU A 118 24.15 -12.19 11.96
CA GLU A 118 24.50 -11.09 12.90
C GLU A 118 24.39 -9.71 12.25
N GLY A 119 24.18 -9.62 10.94
CA GLY A 119 23.97 -8.34 10.25
C GLY A 119 25.17 -7.40 10.27
N SER A 120 26.34 -7.98 10.08
CA SER A 120 27.60 -7.23 10.04
C SER A 120 27.70 -6.30 8.81
N ARG A 121 26.78 -6.40 7.83
CA ARG A 121 26.77 -5.55 6.64
C ARG A 121 25.90 -4.34 6.85
N LYS A 122 26.48 -3.16 6.74
CA LYS A 122 25.76 -1.89 6.68
C LYS A 122 24.67 -1.95 5.61
N GLY A 123 23.43 -1.67 6.00
CA GLY A 123 22.27 -1.66 5.12
C GLY A 123 21.66 -3.02 4.79
N ALA A 124 22.11 -4.12 5.42
CA ALA A 124 21.37 -5.37 5.39
C ALA A 124 20.33 -5.38 6.50
N VAL A 125 19.08 -5.59 6.16
CA VAL A 125 18.04 -5.84 7.17
C VAL A 125 18.17 -7.29 7.58
N THR A 126 18.74 -7.50 8.74
CA THR A 126 18.82 -8.81 9.37
C THR A 126 17.55 -9.09 10.15
N LYS A 127 17.29 -10.36 10.44
CA LYS A 127 16.25 -10.77 11.41
C LYS A 127 16.35 -9.95 12.70
N GLN A 128 17.57 -9.68 13.17
CA GLN A 128 17.82 -8.85 14.36
C GLN A 128 17.55 -7.37 14.12
N GLY A 129 17.88 -6.83 12.95
CA GLY A 129 17.56 -5.44 12.57
C GLY A 129 16.05 -5.22 12.45
N LEU A 130 15.35 -6.16 11.84
CA LEU A 130 13.89 -6.15 11.82
C LEU A 130 13.30 -6.25 13.24
N LEU A 131 13.83 -7.14 14.07
CA LEU A 131 13.43 -7.27 15.48
C LEU A 131 13.76 -6.01 16.29
N ALA A 132 14.85 -5.31 15.97
CA ALA A 132 15.21 -4.04 16.59
C ALA A 132 14.28 -2.90 16.15
N LEU A 133 13.97 -2.81 14.85
CA LEU A 133 12.96 -1.88 14.32
C LEU A 133 11.60 -2.11 14.99
N ARG A 134 11.20 -3.34 15.15
CA ARG A 134 9.98 -3.78 15.86
C ARG A 134 9.97 -3.41 17.33
N LYS A 135 11.10 -3.50 18.01
CA LYS A 135 11.24 -3.03 19.40
C LYS A 135 11.08 -1.50 19.51
N GLN A 136 11.59 -0.76 18.54
CA GLN A 136 11.44 0.70 18.49
C GLN A 136 9.99 1.14 18.23
N THR A 137 9.22 0.37 17.48
CA THR A 137 7.78 0.63 17.24
C THR A 137 6.88 0.20 18.39
N ARG A 138 7.43 -0.15 19.56
CA ARG A 138 6.71 -0.66 20.74
C ARG A 138 5.91 -1.94 20.46
N ALA A 139 6.35 -2.75 19.56
CA ALA A 139 5.73 -4.01 19.14
C ALA A 139 5.79 -5.12 20.22
N ALA A 140 5.88 -4.77 21.50
CA ALA A 140 5.79 -5.72 22.61
C ALA A 140 4.42 -6.42 22.59
N GLY A 141 4.41 -7.76 22.48
CA GLY A 141 3.20 -8.57 22.47
C GLY A 141 2.71 -8.95 21.07
N LEU A 142 3.45 -8.67 20.02
CA LEU A 142 3.13 -9.17 18.68
C LEU A 142 3.36 -10.67 18.57
N ASN A 143 2.56 -11.35 17.76
CA ASN A 143 2.68 -12.78 17.57
C ASN A 143 3.98 -13.13 16.82
N PRO A 144 5.01 -13.69 17.50
CA PRO A 144 6.27 -14.00 16.84
C PRO A 144 6.15 -15.11 15.78
N LYS A 145 5.04 -15.86 15.77
CA LYS A 145 4.80 -16.92 14.78
C LYS A 145 4.44 -16.41 13.39
N LEU A 146 3.97 -15.18 13.27
CA LEU A 146 3.69 -14.57 11.96
C LEU A 146 4.92 -13.86 11.38
N ALA A 147 5.75 -13.33 12.23
CA ALA A 147 7.10 -12.89 11.87
C ALA A 147 8.12 -14.01 12.06
N GLY A 148 7.61 -15.14 12.53
CA GLY A 148 8.29 -16.16 13.19
C GLY A 148 9.04 -17.11 12.29
N ASP A 149 9.16 -18.28 12.77
CA ASP A 149 9.95 -19.40 12.27
C ASP A 149 9.81 -19.73 10.77
N ARG A 150 8.97 -19.02 10.04
CA ARG A 150 8.82 -19.10 8.58
C ARG A 150 9.05 -17.78 7.86
N GLY A 151 8.96 -16.63 8.50
CA GLY A 151 9.31 -15.35 7.91
C GLY A 151 10.83 -15.21 7.87
N THR A 152 11.45 -15.76 6.87
CA THR A 152 12.86 -15.51 6.57
C THR A 152 12.97 -14.19 5.82
N MET A 153 14.13 -13.56 5.84
CA MET A 153 14.37 -12.37 5.01
C MET A 153 14.19 -12.70 3.51
N ALA A 154 14.28 -13.97 3.13
CA ALA A 154 13.99 -14.45 1.78
C ALA A 154 12.53 -14.23 1.37
N ASP A 155 11.58 -14.30 2.30
CA ASP A 155 10.16 -14.03 2.03
C ASP A 155 9.89 -12.56 1.74
N LEU A 156 10.80 -11.67 2.14
CA LEU A 156 10.76 -10.23 1.88
C LEU A 156 11.79 -9.81 0.82
N SER A 157 12.37 -10.77 0.08
CA SER A 157 13.32 -10.51 -0.98
C SER A 157 12.63 -10.00 -2.25
N TRP A 158 13.43 -9.44 -3.16
CA TRP A 158 12.92 -8.94 -4.45
C TRP A 158 12.39 -10.07 -5.36
N GLU A 159 12.89 -11.31 -5.22
CA GLU A 159 12.39 -12.47 -5.97
C GLU A 159 10.96 -12.82 -5.54
N ASN A 160 10.71 -12.87 -4.22
CA ASN A 160 9.36 -13.07 -3.71
C ASN A 160 8.44 -11.88 -4.02
N PHE A 161 8.99 -10.68 -4.01
CA PHE A 161 8.27 -9.48 -4.45
C PHE A 161 7.76 -9.61 -5.89
N ILE A 162 8.57 -10.12 -6.83
CA ILE A 162 8.13 -10.37 -8.22
C ILE A 162 6.95 -11.35 -8.23
N LYS A 163 7.04 -12.44 -7.45
CA LYS A 163 5.95 -13.41 -7.36
C LYS A 163 4.67 -12.78 -6.84
N GLU A 164 4.72 -12.15 -5.67
CA GLU A 164 3.53 -11.61 -5.00
C GLU A 164 2.90 -10.45 -5.78
N VAL A 165 3.73 -9.53 -6.28
CA VAL A 165 3.25 -8.28 -6.89
C VAL A 165 2.89 -8.45 -8.36
N PHE A 166 3.52 -9.36 -9.09
CA PHE A 166 3.29 -9.48 -10.52
C PHE A 166 2.73 -10.82 -10.96
N LEU A 167 3.23 -11.95 -10.42
CA LEU A 167 2.72 -13.24 -10.84
C LEU A 167 1.37 -13.56 -10.19
N ASP A 168 1.24 -13.29 -8.91
CA ASP A 168 0.01 -13.53 -8.14
C ASP A 168 -1.00 -12.36 -8.17
N SER A 169 -0.68 -11.24 -8.84
CA SER A 169 -1.58 -10.09 -8.92
C SER A 169 -1.69 -9.48 -10.32
N GLU A 170 -2.68 -8.64 -10.51
CA GLU A 170 -2.93 -7.90 -11.76
C GLU A 170 -2.13 -6.59 -11.85
N THR A 171 -1.18 -6.35 -10.97
CA THR A 171 -0.36 -5.12 -11.00
C THR A 171 0.38 -4.99 -12.33
N SER A 172 0.15 -3.88 -13.02
CA SER A 172 0.79 -3.56 -14.29
C SER A 172 2.15 -2.92 -14.10
N LEU A 173 2.23 -1.89 -13.26
CA LEU A 173 3.44 -1.16 -12.88
C LEU A 173 3.52 -1.03 -11.36
N GLY A 174 4.74 -1.01 -10.83
CA GLY A 174 5.02 -0.75 -9.42
C GLY A 174 6.03 0.37 -9.23
N LEU A 175 5.97 1.04 -8.08
CA LEU A 175 6.97 2.00 -7.63
C LEU A 175 7.59 1.49 -6.33
N ILE A 176 8.89 1.20 -6.37
CA ILE A 176 9.63 0.67 -5.20
C ILE A 176 9.85 1.78 -4.19
N SER A 177 9.50 1.49 -2.94
CA SER A 177 9.71 2.33 -1.77
C SER A 177 10.51 1.59 -0.69
N THR A 178 10.91 2.29 0.36
CA THR A 178 11.63 1.73 1.51
C THR A 178 11.23 2.45 2.79
N PRO A 179 11.22 1.78 3.96
CA PRO A 179 11.15 2.45 5.25
C PRO A 179 12.35 3.38 5.49
N PRO A 180 12.22 4.39 6.37
CA PRO A 180 13.32 5.31 6.66
C PRO A 180 14.47 4.61 7.38
N GLY A 181 15.69 5.13 7.17
CA GLY A 181 16.89 4.77 7.93
C GLY A 181 17.43 5.95 8.74
N PRO A 182 18.51 5.76 9.49
CA PRO A 182 19.17 6.85 10.21
C PRO A 182 19.72 7.93 9.26
N TYR A 183 20.04 7.54 8.05
CA TYR A 183 20.38 8.39 6.91
C TYR A 183 19.81 7.79 5.62
N PRO A 184 19.57 8.56 4.56
CA PRO A 184 19.08 8.01 3.28
C PRO A 184 19.97 6.88 2.70
N GLN A 185 21.28 6.96 2.91
CA GLN A 185 22.26 5.96 2.46
C GLN A 185 22.27 4.69 3.34
N GLU A 186 21.63 4.75 4.51
CA GLU A 186 21.53 3.65 5.48
C GLU A 186 20.07 3.20 5.65
N ALA A 187 19.22 3.51 4.68
CA ALA A 187 17.85 3.02 4.63
C ALA A 187 17.80 1.48 4.50
N VAL A 188 16.67 0.90 4.86
CA VAL A 188 16.42 -0.55 4.79
C VAL A 188 16.77 -1.09 3.40
N VAL A 189 16.28 -0.42 2.35
CA VAL A 189 16.73 -0.58 0.97
C VAL A 189 17.18 0.79 0.48
N THR A 190 18.45 0.93 0.14
CA THR A 190 19.00 2.22 -0.27
C THR A 190 18.49 2.65 -1.64
N PRO A 191 18.50 3.95 -1.99
CA PRO A 191 18.15 4.41 -3.34
C PRO A 191 18.94 3.70 -4.45
N LYS A 192 20.22 3.40 -4.19
CA LYS A 192 21.06 2.62 -5.14
C LYS A 192 20.53 1.20 -5.35
N GLU A 193 20.06 0.55 -4.32
CA GLU A 193 19.48 -0.80 -4.42
C GLU A 193 18.12 -0.78 -5.08
N MET A 194 17.25 0.17 -4.72
CA MET A 194 15.93 0.32 -5.35
C MET A 194 16.07 0.54 -6.86
N THR A 195 16.97 1.43 -7.28
CA THR A 195 17.20 1.72 -8.70
C THR A 195 17.86 0.55 -9.42
N HIS A 196 18.79 -0.16 -8.77
CA HIS A 196 19.38 -1.38 -9.34
C HIS A 196 18.32 -2.44 -9.63
N ILE A 197 17.45 -2.75 -8.67
CA ILE A 197 16.38 -3.75 -8.87
C ILE A 197 15.35 -3.27 -9.89
N ARG A 198 14.95 -2.00 -9.88
CA ARG A 198 14.13 -1.42 -10.94
C ARG A 198 14.74 -1.70 -12.33
N ASP A 199 16.02 -1.39 -12.48
CA ASP A 199 16.71 -1.52 -13.77
C ASP A 199 16.82 -3.00 -14.19
N GLU A 200 17.11 -3.92 -13.25
CA GLU A 200 17.14 -5.35 -13.52
C GLU A 200 15.77 -5.90 -13.92
N ILE A 201 14.69 -5.55 -13.21
CA ILE A 201 13.33 -5.96 -13.58
C ILE A 201 13.00 -5.44 -14.99
N ASN A 202 13.21 -4.15 -15.24
CA ASN A 202 12.91 -3.54 -16.54
C ASN A 202 13.76 -4.14 -17.67
N ARG A 203 15.02 -4.45 -17.42
CA ARG A 203 15.91 -5.10 -18.38
C ARG A 203 15.46 -6.52 -18.74
N VAL A 204 15.16 -7.32 -17.72
CA VAL A 204 14.72 -8.72 -17.91
C VAL A 204 13.36 -8.77 -18.60
N THR A 205 12.44 -7.94 -18.19
CA THR A 205 11.08 -7.88 -18.79
C THR A 205 11.08 -7.28 -20.18
N ARG A 206 12.11 -6.52 -20.54
CA ARG A 206 12.19 -5.69 -21.78
C ARG A 206 11.04 -4.68 -21.88
N SER A 207 10.53 -4.27 -20.75
CA SER A 207 9.49 -3.25 -20.64
C SER A 207 9.64 -2.53 -19.30
N GLN A 208 9.13 -1.30 -19.20
CA GLN A 208 9.12 -0.59 -17.93
C GLN A 208 7.99 -1.11 -17.05
N ARG A 209 8.31 -1.96 -16.08
CA ARG A 209 7.39 -2.51 -15.09
C ARG A 209 7.58 -1.90 -13.69
N MET A 210 8.76 -1.33 -13.46
CA MET A 210 9.13 -0.75 -12.17
C MET A 210 9.67 0.66 -12.30
N LEU A 211 9.33 1.47 -11.30
CA LEU A 211 9.92 2.76 -10.98
C LEU A 211 10.55 2.68 -9.58
N ALA A 212 11.37 3.66 -9.20
CA ALA A 212 12.04 3.66 -7.90
C ALA A 212 12.08 5.05 -7.26
N HIS A 213 11.93 5.09 -5.94
CA HIS A 213 12.12 6.31 -5.16
C HIS A 213 13.61 6.63 -4.96
N GLY A 214 13.87 7.94 -4.86
CA GLY A 214 14.96 8.47 -4.07
C GLY A 214 14.46 8.84 -2.68
N LEU A 215 15.38 9.09 -1.75
CA LEU A 215 15.08 9.49 -0.38
C LEU A 215 15.54 10.91 -0.11
N VAL A 216 14.79 11.65 0.69
CA VAL A 216 15.13 12.98 1.17
C VAL A 216 15.03 13.09 2.69
N THR A 217 15.96 13.82 3.28
CA THR A 217 16.01 14.12 4.71
C THR A 217 16.52 15.55 4.90
N PRO A 218 15.69 16.57 4.63
CA PRO A 218 16.11 17.96 4.50
C PRO A 218 16.77 18.53 5.74
N GLN A 219 16.57 17.92 6.92
CA GLN A 219 17.26 18.28 8.17
C GLN A 219 18.80 18.16 8.05
N LEU A 220 19.30 17.33 7.13
CA LEU A 220 20.76 17.18 6.87
C LEU A 220 21.34 18.31 6.03
N GLY A 221 20.52 19.26 5.58
CA GLY A 221 20.95 20.46 4.87
C GLY A 221 21.72 20.15 3.58
N LYS A 222 22.93 20.75 3.45
CA LYS A 222 23.74 20.57 2.24
C LYS A 222 24.04 19.11 1.89
N ALA A 223 24.24 18.25 2.86
CA ALA A 223 24.54 16.84 2.62
C ALA A 223 23.36 16.12 1.93
N ASP A 224 22.12 16.45 2.30
CA ASP A 224 20.94 15.93 1.61
C ASP A 224 20.82 16.46 0.18
N LEU A 225 21.04 17.77 -0.02
CA LEU A 225 21.00 18.38 -1.36
C LEU A 225 22.04 17.78 -2.31
N ASP A 226 23.27 17.56 -1.84
CA ASP A 226 24.33 16.91 -2.64
C ASP A 226 23.94 15.45 -2.96
N PHE A 227 23.28 14.76 -2.02
CA PHE A 227 22.81 13.41 -2.26
C PHE A 227 21.59 13.37 -3.21
N MET A 228 20.72 14.37 -3.19
CA MET A 228 19.66 14.52 -4.19
C MET A 228 20.24 14.64 -5.61
N ASP A 229 21.32 15.41 -5.79
CA ASP A 229 21.99 15.53 -7.09
C ASP A 229 22.47 14.17 -7.61
N LEU A 230 23.07 13.36 -6.73
CA LEU A 230 23.52 12.02 -7.08
C LEU A 230 22.35 11.12 -7.45
N GLN A 231 21.28 11.13 -6.65
CA GLN A 231 20.09 10.29 -6.89
C GLN A 231 19.41 10.63 -8.22
N ALA A 232 19.22 11.92 -8.52
CA ALA A 232 18.58 12.33 -9.77
C ALA A 232 19.49 12.12 -10.99
N ASN A 233 20.77 12.52 -10.91
CA ASN A 233 21.67 12.55 -12.07
C ASN A 233 22.30 11.18 -12.38
N SER A 234 22.62 10.38 -11.36
CA SER A 234 23.30 9.09 -11.52
C SER A 234 22.36 7.91 -11.40
N LEU A 235 21.47 7.89 -10.39
CA LEU A 235 20.55 6.79 -10.16
C LEU A 235 19.26 6.91 -10.96
N LYS A 236 18.95 8.10 -11.51
CA LYS A 236 17.74 8.33 -12.33
C LYS A 236 16.46 7.91 -11.62
N ILE A 237 16.29 8.35 -10.39
CA ILE A 237 15.08 8.07 -9.60
C ILE A 237 13.84 8.70 -10.24
N ASP A 238 12.66 8.17 -9.91
CA ASP A 238 11.38 8.59 -10.52
C ASP A 238 10.56 9.55 -9.63
N ALA A 239 10.76 9.49 -8.31
CA ALA A 239 10.13 10.37 -7.32
C ALA A 239 10.94 10.38 -6.03
N TRP A 240 10.66 11.34 -5.15
CA TRP A 240 11.28 11.44 -3.82
C TRP A 240 10.34 10.85 -2.76
N LYS A 241 10.85 10.02 -1.86
CA LYS A 241 10.14 9.59 -0.66
C LYS A 241 10.62 10.41 0.54
N ALA A 242 9.65 10.94 1.29
CA ALA A 242 9.88 11.79 2.45
C ALA A 242 9.15 11.23 3.67
N TYR A 243 9.84 11.13 4.79
CA TYR A 243 9.32 10.71 6.09
C TYR A 243 9.39 11.85 7.09
N THR A 244 8.36 12.66 7.14
CA THR A 244 8.35 13.89 7.95
C THR A 244 8.35 13.64 9.45
N GLY A 245 7.83 12.50 9.91
CA GLY A 245 7.86 12.09 11.32
C GLY A 245 9.17 11.44 11.76
N ALA A 246 9.98 10.94 10.83
CA ALA A 246 11.25 10.31 11.15
C ALA A 246 12.30 11.38 11.53
N ALA A 247 13.12 11.05 12.53
CA ALA A 247 14.26 11.86 12.93
C ALA A 247 15.54 11.15 12.51
N PRO A 248 16.40 11.78 11.68
CA PRO A 248 17.69 11.21 11.36
C PRO A 248 18.59 11.20 12.58
N LYS A 249 19.69 10.45 12.54
CA LYS A 249 20.65 10.38 13.65
C LYS A 249 21.18 11.78 14.02
N GLY A 250 21.07 12.11 15.30
CA GLY A 250 21.46 13.44 15.84
C GLY A 250 20.31 14.44 15.93
N PHE A 251 19.12 14.07 15.49
CA PHE A 251 17.90 14.86 15.63
C PHE A 251 16.90 14.13 16.56
N ASP A 252 16.10 14.89 17.28
CA ASP A 252 15.12 14.40 18.26
C ASP A 252 13.66 14.52 17.76
N ARG A 253 13.46 15.10 16.57
CA ARG A 253 12.14 15.39 16.01
C ARG A 253 12.12 15.30 14.50
N GLY A 254 10.90 15.19 13.95
CA GLY A 254 10.62 15.31 12.52
C GLY A 254 10.67 16.77 12.01
N TRP A 255 10.06 17.00 10.87
CA TRP A 255 10.07 18.27 10.17
C TRP A 255 8.74 18.50 9.43
N TRP A 256 8.45 19.78 9.11
CA TRP A 256 7.26 20.17 8.38
C TRP A 256 7.57 20.41 6.90
N MET A 257 6.64 20.05 6.01
CA MET A 257 6.79 20.27 4.58
C MET A 257 6.77 21.76 4.21
N ASP A 258 6.16 22.60 5.02
CA ASP A 258 6.08 24.05 4.87
C ASP A 258 7.16 24.83 5.65
N ASP A 259 8.17 24.15 6.19
CA ASP A 259 9.31 24.81 6.83
C ASP A 259 10.22 25.43 5.78
N GLU A 260 10.21 26.78 5.72
CA GLU A 260 10.95 27.57 4.73
C GLU A 260 12.48 27.42 4.84
N LYS A 261 12.98 27.10 6.04
CA LYS A 261 14.44 26.98 6.26
C LYS A 261 14.93 25.55 6.04
N VAL A 262 14.16 24.58 6.45
CA VAL A 262 14.55 23.16 6.39
C VAL A 262 14.13 22.52 5.08
N THR A 263 12.88 22.71 4.67
CA THR A 263 12.28 21.95 3.57
C THR A 263 12.31 22.66 2.23
N TYR A 264 12.12 23.99 2.20
CA TYR A 264 12.07 24.71 0.91
C TYR A 264 13.34 24.56 0.07
N PRO A 265 14.56 24.55 0.62
CA PRO A 265 15.76 24.26 -0.18
C PRO A 265 15.69 22.89 -0.89
N MET A 266 15.10 21.87 -0.25
CA MET A 266 14.89 20.54 -0.85
C MET A 266 13.85 20.60 -1.97
N LEU A 267 12.73 21.31 -1.77
CA LEU A 267 11.69 21.47 -2.79
C LEU A 267 12.22 22.21 -4.03
N GLU A 268 12.99 23.29 -3.82
CA GLU A 268 13.69 24.00 -4.89
C GLU A 268 14.66 23.08 -5.66
N ARG A 269 15.41 22.25 -4.93
CA ARG A 269 16.33 21.30 -5.54
C ARG A 269 15.58 20.24 -6.35
N ALA A 270 14.49 19.67 -5.84
CA ALA A 270 13.67 18.70 -6.55
C ALA A 270 13.11 19.28 -7.87
N ARG A 271 12.68 20.55 -7.85
CA ARG A 271 12.24 21.29 -9.04
C ARG A 271 13.38 21.50 -10.04
N ALA A 272 14.54 21.93 -9.58
CA ALA A 272 15.71 22.16 -10.42
C ALA A 272 16.21 20.87 -11.09
N LEU A 273 16.15 19.75 -10.38
CA LEU A 273 16.50 18.41 -10.87
C LEU A 273 15.43 17.80 -11.80
N LYS A 274 14.28 18.47 -12.01
CA LYS A 274 13.17 18.01 -12.85
C LYS A 274 12.54 16.69 -12.35
N VAL A 275 12.59 16.43 -11.05
CA VAL A 275 11.88 15.34 -10.38
C VAL A 275 10.87 15.96 -9.39
N PRO A 276 9.77 16.56 -9.89
CA PRO A 276 8.88 17.38 -9.07
C PRO A 276 7.81 16.54 -8.34
N ARG A 277 8.08 15.30 -8.00
CA ARG A 277 7.16 14.39 -7.30
C ARG A 277 7.70 14.07 -5.93
N ILE A 278 6.97 14.49 -4.89
CA ILE A 278 7.32 14.25 -3.49
C ILE A 278 6.25 13.33 -2.87
N CYS A 279 6.62 12.10 -2.61
CA CYS A 279 5.80 11.11 -1.95
C CYS A 279 6.02 11.21 -0.44
N VAL A 280 5.05 11.75 0.27
CA VAL A 280 5.20 12.13 1.68
C VAL A 280 4.43 11.16 2.57
N HIS A 281 5.11 10.53 3.52
CA HIS A 281 4.46 9.75 4.57
C HIS A 281 3.69 10.70 5.49
N LYS A 282 2.36 10.70 5.35
CA LYS A 282 1.42 11.53 6.11
C LYS A 282 0.18 10.70 6.47
N GLY A 283 0.10 10.34 7.70
CA GLY A 283 -0.81 9.32 8.25
C GLY A 283 0.00 8.21 8.91
N LEU A 284 -0.65 7.25 9.58
CA LEU A 284 -0.01 6.13 10.27
C LEU A 284 1.28 6.57 11.00
N PRO A 285 1.17 7.32 12.11
CA PRO A 285 2.28 8.09 12.68
C PRO A 285 3.54 7.27 12.94
N LEU A 286 4.64 7.70 12.37
CA LEU A 286 5.97 7.14 12.53
C LEU A 286 6.91 8.19 13.11
N GLY A 287 7.79 7.77 14.03
CA GLY A 287 8.82 8.64 14.63
C GLY A 287 8.47 9.17 16.01
N PRO A 288 9.36 10.00 16.60
CA PRO A 288 9.28 10.40 18.00
C PRO A 288 8.14 11.35 18.33
N VAL A 289 7.70 12.15 17.34
CA VAL A 289 6.62 13.13 17.52
C VAL A 289 5.56 12.92 16.45
N GLU A 290 4.39 12.49 16.88
CA GLU A 290 3.27 12.12 16.01
C GLU A 290 2.84 13.23 15.05
N ASP A 291 2.81 14.46 15.52
CA ASP A 291 2.28 15.64 14.79
C ASP A 291 2.92 15.84 13.42
N TYR A 292 4.20 15.53 13.24
CA TYR A 292 4.88 15.69 11.96
C TYR A 292 4.31 14.81 10.83
N ASN A 293 3.51 13.78 11.18
CA ASN A 293 2.81 12.95 10.20
C ASN A 293 1.42 13.50 9.81
N HIS A 294 0.97 14.59 10.45
CA HIS A 294 -0.27 15.27 10.07
C HIS A 294 -0.09 16.00 8.72
N PRO A 295 -1.03 15.89 7.76
CA PRO A 295 -0.86 16.45 6.42
C PRO A 295 -1.12 17.98 6.32
N ARG A 296 -1.42 18.68 7.40
CA ARG A 296 -1.81 20.11 7.39
C ARG A 296 -0.80 21.05 6.73
N ASP A 297 0.49 20.74 6.83
CA ASP A 297 1.60 21.50 6.27
C ASP A 297 1.64 21.48 4.74
N LEU A 298 0.98 20.51 4.12
CA LEU A 298 0.96 20.38 2.67
C LEU A 298 0.12 21.45 1.97
N ILE A 299 -0.85 22.06 2.66
CA ILE A 299 -1.66 23.15 2.07
C ILE A 299 -0.78 24.36 1.73
N LYS A 300 0.07 24.79 2.67
CA LYS A 300 1.00 25.91 2.43
C LYS A 300 2.08 25.52 1.42
N ALA A 301 2.70 24.35 1.60
CA ALA A 301 3.75 23.88 0.69
C ALA A 301 3.25 23.76 -0.76
N ALA A 302 2.04 23.27 -0.98
CA ALA A 302 1.44 23.14 -2.31
C ALA A 302 1.12 24.49 -2.95
N LYS A 303 0.73 25.49 -2.18
CA LYS A 303 0.53 26.87 -2.66
C LYS A 303 1.85 27.52 -3.09
N ASP A 304 2.87 27.35 -2.27
CA ASP A 304 4.19 27.97 -2.50
C ASP A 304 4.96 27.27 -3.63
N PHE A 305 4.66 25.97 -3.87
CA PHE A 305 5.29 25.16 -4.92
C PHE A 305 4.26 24.53 -5.87
N PRO A 306 3.54 25.31 -6.69
CA PRO A 306 2.45 24.80 -7.53
C PRO A 306 2.90 23.84 -8.64
N THR A 307 4.19 23.79 -8.95
CA THR A 307 4.77 22.86 -9.94
C THR A 307 5.25 21.55 -9.34
N ILE A 308 5.28 21.41 -8.01
CA ILE A 308 5.59 20.18 -7.32
C ILE A 308 4.28 19.41 -7.05
N GLN A 309 4.31 18.13 -7.31
CA GLN A 309 3.22 17.20 -7.01
C GLN A 309 3.48 16.54 -5.65
N PHE A 310 2.58 16.71 -4.71
CA PHE A 310 2.65 16.12 -3.37
C PHE A 310 1.72 14.91 -3.31
N LEU A 311 2.31 13.72 -3.17
CA LEU A 311 1.58 12.46 -3.03
C LEU A 311 1.53 12.11 -1.54
N VAL A 312 0.32 12.17 -0.96
CA VAL A 312 0.04 12.01 0.47
C VAL A 312 -0.15 10.54 0.77
N TYR A 313 0.93 9.86 1.09
CA TYR A 313 0.91 8.44 1.42
C TYR A 313 0.12 8.20 2.70
N HIS A 314 -0.74 7.16 2.66
CA HIS A 314 -1.69 6.79 3.71
C HIS A 314 -2.86 7.76 3.89
N SER A 315 -3.08 8.68 2.94
CA SER A 315 -4.27 9.58 2.89
C SER A 315 -4.56 10.33 4.20
N GLY A 316 -3.52 10.60 5.00
CA GLY A 316 -3.67 11.28 6.29
C GLY A 316 -4.43 10.47 7.34
N LEU A 317 -4.58 9.16 7.20
CA LEU A 317 -5.23 8.32 8.22
C LEU A 317 -4.35 8.24 9.48
N ARG A 318 -4.83 8.80 10.61
CA ARG A 318 -4.09 8.75 11.87
C ARG A 318 -3.94 7.33 12.39
N SER A 319 -5.01 6.55 12.38
CA SER A 319 -5.04 5.16 12.85
C SER A 319 -6.36 4.52 12.45
N ALA A 320 -6.36 3.22 12.17
CA ALA A 320 -7.58 2.45 12.03
C ALA A 320 -8.25 2.13 13.38
N GLY A 321 -7.51 2.29 14.49
CA GLY A 321 -8.03 2.00 15.83
C GLY A 321 -8.99 3.05 16.36
N SER A 322 -10.18 2.62 16.80
CA SER A 322 -11.21 3.48 17.39
C SER A 322 -11.74 4.59 16.46
N VAL A 323 -11.43 4.54 15.16
CA VAL A 323 -11.89 5.55 14.20
C VAL A 323 -13.40 5.53 14.04
N ASP A 324 -14.02 4.35 14.11
CA ASP A 324 -15.47 4.14 14.14
C ASP A 324 -16.13 4.92 15.27
N LYS A 325 -15.65 4.78 16.49
CA LYS A 325 -16.17 5.46 17.69
C LYS A 325 -16.00 6.99 17.62
N ILE A 326 -14.90 7.44 17.03
CA ILE A 326 -14.68 8.88 16.81
C ILE A 326 -15.66 9.37 15.74
N PHE A 327 -15.78 8.63 14.63
CA PHE A 327 -16.67 9.00 13.54
C PHE A 327 -18.14 9.01 13.98
N GLU A 328 -18.60 8.03 14.74
CA GLU A 328 -19.96 8.01 15.30
C GLU A 328 -20.31 9.27 16.12
N LYS A 329 -19.34 9.78 16.87
CA LYS A 329 -19.52 10.98 17.71
C LYS A 329 -19.38 12.30 16.97
N THR A 330 -18.49 12.37 15.98
CA THR A 330 -18.03 13.62 15.38
C THR A 330 -18.35 13.72 13.89
N GLY A 331 -18.61 12.61 13.21
CA GLY A 331 -18.69 12.54 11.75
C GLY A 331 -17.33 12.68 11.06
N GLU A 332 -16.23 12.55 11.79
CA GLU A 332 -14.87 12.82 11.30
C GLU A 332 -13.92 11.63 11.43
N ILE A 333 -13.10 11.46 10.41
CA ILE A 333 -11.94 10.57 10.41
C ILE A 333 -10.73 11.43 10.81
N PRO A 334 -10.09 11.15 11.97
CA PRO A 334 -8.99 11.98 12.46
C PRO A 334 -7.91 12.23 11.41
N TRP A 335 -7.50 13.49 11.27
CA TRP A 335 -6.56 14.04 10.30
C TRP A 335 -7.10 14.07 8.86
N THR A 336 -7.64 12.95 8.35
CA THR A 336 -8.19 12.91 6.97
C THR A 336 -9.31 13.92 6.77
N SER A 337 -10.32 13.92 7.65
CA SER A 337 -11.45 14.85 7.51
C SER A 337 -11.03 16.31 7.68
N GLU A 338 -10.09 16.57 8.58
CA GLU A 338 -9.52 17.90 8.80
C GLU A 338 -8.79 18.39 7.54
N PHE A 339 -7.94 17.53 6.96
CA PHE A 339 -7.21 17.86 5.75
C PHE A 339 -8.15 18.08 4.54
N CYS A 340 -9.20 17.27 4.39
CA CYS A 340 -10.25 17.48 3.40
C CYS A 340 -10.93 18.85 3.56
N LYS A 341 -11.24 19.25 4.80
CA LYS A 341 -11.82 20.57 5.08
C LYS A 341 -10.86 21.72 4.76
N MET A 342 -9.57 21.55 5.05
CA MET A 342 -8.54 22.53 4.69
C MET A 342 -8.44 22.67 3.17
N LYS A 343 -8.39 21.55 2.42
CA LYS A 343 -8.34 21.55 0.95
C LYS A 343 -9.57 22.23 0.33
N LYS A 344 -10.77 22.01 0.87
CA LYS A 344 -11.99 22.67 0.37
C LYS A 344 -11.98 24.20 0.53
N LYS A 345 -11.25 24.73 1.51
CA LYS A 345 -11.05 26.18 1.68
C LYS A 345 -10.07 26.76 0.65
N GLU A 346 -9.30 25.93 -0.01
CA GLU A 346 -8.26 26.28 -0.97
C GLU A 346 -8.50 25.54 -2.32
N PRO A 347 -9.59 25.89 -3.03
CA PRO A 347 -9.98 25.16 -4.25
C PRO A 347 -8.95 25.25 -5.39
N GLY A 348 -8.13 26.30 -5.39
CA GLY A 348 -7.08 26.50 -6.39
C GLY A 348 -5.88 25.57 -6.29
N ILE A 349 -5.72 24.81 -5.19
CA ILE A 349 -4.66 23.82 -5.05
C ILE A 349 -5.03 22.57 -5.86
N SER A 350 -4.21 22.20 -6.85
CA SER A 350 -4.43 21.05 -7.74
C SER A 350 -3.23 20.11 -7.84
N ASN A 351 -2.28 20.23 -6.93
CA ASN A 351 -1.02 19.47 -6.95
C ASN A 351 -0.84 18.59 -5.71
N ILE A 352 -1.94 18.24 -5.03
CA ILE A 352 -1.97 17.28 -3.93
C ILE A 352 -2.75 16.05 -4.37
N TYR A 353 -2.17 14.87 -4.16
CA TYR A 353 -2.76 13.58 -4.49
C TYR A 353 -2.83 12.70 -3.25
N MET A 354 -3.98 12.06 -3.00
CA MET A 354 -4.24 11.19 -1.84
C MET A 354 -3.93 9.73 -2.22
N GLU A 355 -3.03 9.08 -1.52
CA GLU A 355 -2.60 7.72 -1.82
C GLU A 355 -3.16 6.74 -0.79
N LEU A 356 -3.58 5.52 -1.25
CA LEU A 356 -4.38 4.57 -0.48
C LEU A 356 -3.58 3.47 0.23
N GLY A 357 -2.25 3.42 0.10
CA GLY A 357 -1.41 2.36 0.69
C GLY A 357 -1.63 2.19 2.20
N SER A 358 -1.69 0.96 2.63
CA SER A 358 -2.10 0.54 3.98
C SER A 358 -3.50 1.01 4.40
N THR A 359 -3.91 2.21 4.04
CA THR A 359 -5.18 2.83 4.47
C THR A 359 -6.39 2.04 3.98
N PHE A 360 -6.45 1.77 2.67
CA PHE A 360 -7.53 0.98 2.11
C PHE A 360 -7.53 -0.44 2.70
N GLY A 361 -6.38 -1.11 2.67
CA GLY A 361 -6.24 -2.49 3.15
C GLY A 361 -6.66 -2.68 4.61
N GLN A 362 -6.31 -1.74 5.49
CA GLN A 362 -6.71 -1.78 6.90
C GLN A 362 -8.21 -1.54 7.07
N LEU A 363 -8.74 -0.47 6.48
CA LEU A 363 -10.13 -0.09 6.71
C LEU A 363 -11.12 -1.03 6.03
N VAL A 364 -10.81 -1.51 4.83
CA VAL A 364 -11.73 -2.38 4.09
C VAL A 364 -11.99 -3.71 4.79
N THR A 365 -11.02 -4.22 5.54
CA THR A 365 -11.12 -5.50 6.26
C THR A 365 -11.60 -5.38 7.71
N THR A 366 -11.62 -4.17 8.27
CA THR A 366 -11.99 -3.93 9.67
C THR A 366 -13.23 -3.08 9.83
N GLN A 367 -13.37 -2.04 9.02
CA GLN A 367 -14.38 -0.99 9.13
C GLN A 367 -14.81 -0.49 7.74
N PRO A 368 -15.48 -1.34 6.91
CA PRO A 368 -15.84 -0.97 5.53
C PRO A 368 -16.67 0.31 5.44
N ALA A 369 -17.51 0.62 6.45
CA ALA A 369 -18.26 1.88 6.49
C ALA A 369 -17.32 3.09 6.59
N ILE A 370 -16.29 3.03 7.43
CA ILE A 370 -15.29 4.10 7.55
C ILE A 370 -14.45 4.19 6.25
N CYS A 371 -14.15 3.03 5.63
CA CYS A 371 -13.51 3.01 4.31
C CYS A 371 -14.33 3.77 3.26
N ALA A 372 -15.65 3.55 3.22
CA ALA A 372 -16.57 4.27 2.34
C ALA A 372 -16.58 5.79 2.63
N HIS A 373 -16.59 6.17 3.91
CA HIS A 373 -16.53 7.59 4.29
C HIS A 373 -15.18 8.23 3.96
N LEU A 374 -14.06 7.52 4.14
CA LEU A 374 -12.73 8.02 3.78
C LEU A 374 -12.66 8.28 2.27
N LEU A 375 -13.00 7.28 1.45
CA LEU A 375 -13.01 7.41 -0.01
C LEU A 375 -13.97 8.53 -0.47
N GLY A 376 -15.18 8.59 0.09
CA GLY A 376 -16.13 9.65 -0.20
C GLY A 376 -15.59 11.04 0.11
N GLN A 377 -14.98 11.24 1.27
CA GLN A 377 -14.43 12.53 1.70
C GLN A 377 -13.23 12.98 0.85
N ILE A 378 -12.30 12.07 0.55
CA ILE A 378 -11.11 12.43 -0.25
C ILE A 378 -11.51 12.73 -1.70
N ILE A 379 -12.41 11.95 -2.29
CA ILE A 379 -12.91 12.20 -3.65
C ILE A 379 -13.66 13.52 -3.73
N ASP A 380 -14.50 13.84 -2.75
CA ASP A 380 -15.26 15.08 -2.69
C ASP A 380 -14.37 16.32 -2.47
N ALA A 381 -13.25 16.17 -1.74
CA ALA A 381 -12.35 17.29 -1.45
C ALA A 381 -11.26 17.51 -2.50
N PHE A 382 -10.73 16.46 -3.09
CA PHE A 382 -9.58 16.51 -4.00
C PHE A 382 -9.94 16.20 -5.46
N GLY A 383 -11.06 15.51 -5.70
CA GLY A 383 -11.44 14.97 -7.00
C GLY A 383 -10.99 13.52 -7.15
N SER A 384 -11.74 12.71 -7.92
CA SER A 384 -11.37 11.31 -8.20
C SER A 384 -10.07 11.20 -8.99
N ASP A 385 -9.69 12.23 -9.74
CA ASP A 385 -8.45 12.32 -10.50
C ASP A 385 -7.21 12.68 -9.65
N HIS A 386 -7.38 12.88 -8.35
CA HIS A 386 -6.35 13.15 -7.36
C HIS A 386 -6.24 12.04 -6.28
N VAL A 387 -6.80 10.86 -6.54
CA VAL A 387 -6.63 9.69 -5.68
C VAL A 387 -5.78 8.65 -6.40
N LEU A 388 -4.77 8.11 -5.72
CA LEU A 388 -3.79 7.19 -6.27
C LEU A 388 -3.88 5.82 -5.58
N TRP A 389 -3.70 4.77 -6.36
CA TRP A 389 -3.62 3.42 -5.88
C TRP A 389 -2.22 3.12 -5.34
N GLY A 390 -2.15 2.65 -4.12
CA GLY A 390 -0.99 2.03 -3.52
C GLY A 390 -1.44 0.93 -2.59
N THR A 391 -0.68 -0.13 -2.47
CA THR A 391 -1.02 -1.26 -1.62
C THR A 391 -0.16 -1.38 -0.39
N ASP A 392 1.02 -0.78 -0.44
CA ASP A 392 2.06 -0.95 0.59
C ASP A 392 2.47 -2.42 0.78
N SER A 393 2.30 -3.25 -0.29
CA SER A 393 2.79 -4.63 -0.33
C SER A 393 4.32 -4.60 -0.47
N ILE A 394 5.05 -5.56 0.09
CA ILE A 394 4.76 -7.01 0.27
C ILE A 394 4.29 -7.41 1.70
N TRP A 395 4.23 -6.49 2.65
CA TRP A 395 3.89 -6.78 4.05
C TRP A 395 2.57 -7.54 4.19
N TYR A 396 1.62 -7.24 3.31
CA TYR A 396 0.27 -7.83 3.25
C TYR A 396 0.17 -9.03 2.30
N GLY A 397 1.32 -9.57 1.84
CA GLY A 397 1.38 -10.59 0.78
C GLY A 397 1.07 -10.00 -0.59
N THR A 398 0.48 -10.83 -1.45
CA THR A 398 0.06 -10.36 -2.78
C THR A 398 -0.96 -9.22 -2.70
N PRO A 399 -0.81 -8.16 -3.51
CA PRO A 399 -1.80 -7.10 -3.59
C PRO A 399 -3.13 -7.52 -4.22
N GLN A 400 -3.25 -8.74 -4.76
CA GLN A 400 -4.46 -9.18 -5.48
C GLN A 400 -5.72 -9.09 -4.63
N TRP A 401 -5.65 -9.40 -3.35
CA TRP A 401 -6.83 -9.30 -2.49
C TRP A 401 -7.31 -7.85 -2.31
N GLN A 402 -6.39 -6.88 -2.25
CA GLN A 402 -6.75 -5.46 -2.20
C GLN A 402 -7.35 -5.00 -3.52
N ILE A 403 -6.79 -5.47 -4.65
CA ILE A 403 -7.30 -5.20 -6.00
C ILE A 403 -8.73 -5.72 -6.14
N GLU A 404 -8.98 -6.98 -5.74
CA GLU A 404 -10.33 -7.56 -5.78
C GLU A 404 -11.29 -6.83 -4.84
N ALA A 405 -10.86 -6.55 -3.63
CA ALA A 405 -11.68 -5.80 -2.69
C ALA A 405 -12.06 -4.43 -3.28
N PHE A 406 -11.10 -3.64 -3.82
CA PHE A 406 -11.41 -2.32 -4.37
C PHE A 406 -12.24 -2.40 -5.67
N ARG A 407 -12.00 -3.40 -6.52
CA ARG A 407 -12.80 -3.65 -7.72
C ARG A 407 -14.29 -3.82 -7.38
N ARG A 408 -14.57 -4.53 -6.30
CA ARG A 408 -15.91 -4.88 -5.85
C ARG A 408 -16.49 -3.90 -4.83
N PHE A 409 -15.68 -3.05 -4.22
CA PHE A 409 -16.09 -2.12 -3.17
C PHE A 409 -17.03 -1.04 -3.72
N GLU A 410 -18.10 -0.77 -2.98
CA GLU A 410 -19.07 0.27 -3.30
C GLU A 410 -19.29 1.15 -2.07
N ILE A 411 -19.58 2.42 -2.29
CA ILE A 411 -20.15 3.28 -1.26
C ILE A 411 -21.66 3.04 -1.31
N PRO A 412 -22.28 2.46 -0.25
CA PRO A 412 -23.72 2.21 -0.24
C PRO A 412 -24.53 3.46 -0.54
N ASP A 413 -25.62 3.32 -1.29
CA ASP A 413 -26.47 4.44 -1.72
C ASP A 413 -26.95 5.32 -0.56
N GLU A 414 -27.25 4.71 0.60
CA GLU A 414 -27.66 5.43 1.81
C GLU A 414 -26.54 6.37 2.33
N ILE A 415 -25.29 5.88 2.34
CA ILE A 415 -24.12 6.67 2.73
C ILE A 415 -23.86 7.74 1.68
N ALA A 416 -23.88 7.38 0.40
CA ALA A 416 -23.64 8.29 -0.70
C ALA A 416 -24.68 9.44 -0.71
N ALA A 417 -25.97 9.13 -0.60
CA ALA A 417 -27.04 10.13 -0.56
C ALA A 417 -26.95 11.04 0.67
N LYS A 418 -26.72 10.47 1.85
CA LYS A 418 -26.64 11.22 3.12
C LYS A 418 -25.49 12.22 3.13
N HIS A 419 -24.33 11.82 2.59
CA HIS A 419 -23.10 12.62 2.64
C HIS A 419 -22.76 13.30 1.32
N LYS A 420 -23.58 13.07 0.27
CA LYS A 420 -23.38 13.60 -1.10
C LYS A 420 -22.08 13.12 -1.74
N TYR A 421 -21.67 11.87 -1.45
CA TYR A 421 -20.50 11.28 -2.06
C TYR A 421 -20.80 10.81 -3.49
N SER A 422 -19.81 10.92 -4.37
CA SER A 422 -19.86 10.35 -5.70
C SER A 422 -19.76 8.82 -5.63
N ALA A 423 -20.46 8.12 -6.53
CA ALA A 423 -20.37 6.68 -6.65
C ALA A 423 -18.98 6.25 -7.14
N LEU A 424 -18.50 5.11 -6.64
CA LEU A 424 -17.30 4.45 -7.12
C LEU A 424 -17.62 3.62 -8.37
N ASN A 425 -17.98 4.31 -9.47
CA ASN A 425 -18.22 3.65 -10.73
C ASN A 425 -16.91 3.14 -11.37
N ARG A 426 -17.00 2.44 -12.49
CA ARG A 426 -15.86 1.83 -13.16
C ARG A 426 -14.82 2.86 -13.61
N GLU A 427 -15.24 4.03 -14.07
CA GLU A 427 -14.37 5.11 -14.52
C GLU A 427 -13.55 5.67 -13.35
N VAL A 428 -14.19 5.95 -12.20
CA VAL A 428 -13.52 6.39 -10.99
C VAL A 428 -12.53 5.34 -10.50
N LYS A 429 -12.91 4.06 -10.50
CA LYS A 429 -12.00 2.97 -10.14
C LYS A 429 -10.81 2.87 -11.10
N ALA A 430 -11.02 3.04 -12.41
CA ALA A 430 -9.93 3.04 -13.40
C ALA A 430 -8.96 4.22 -13.20
N GLN A 431 -9.48 5.41 -12.88
CA GLN A 431 -8.68 6.56 -12.53
C GLN A 431 -7.78 6.24 -11.32
N ILE A 432 -8.38 5.77 -10.23
CA ILE A 432 -7.67 5.47 -8.98
C ILE A 432 -6.66 4.34 -9.16
N PHE A 433 -7.03 3.23 -9.80
CA PHE A 433 -6.16 2.08 -10.00
C PHE A 433 -4.87 2.39 -10.75
N GLY A 434 -4.90 3.33 -11.71
CA GLY A 434 -3.64 3.58 -12.42
C GLY A 434 -3.62 4.76 -13.37
N LEU A 435 -4.77 5.25 -13.88
CA LEU A 435 -4.75 6.33 -14.87
C LEU A 435 -4.23 7.64 -14.26
N ASN A 436 -4.57 7.93 -13.01
CA ASN A 436 -4.07 9.10 -12.30
C ASN A 436 -2.55 9.01 -12.07
N ALA A 437 -2.08 7.87 -11.58
CA ALA A 437 -0.64 7.64 -11.39
C ALA A 437 0.11 7.73 -12.73
N ALA A 438 -0.43 7.15 -13.80
CA ALA A 438 0.15 7.26 -15.13
C ALA A 438 0.30 8.72 -15.57
N LYS A 439 -0.72 9.56 -15.34
CA LYS A 439 -0.65 11.01 -15.62
C LYS A 439 0.43 11.70 -14.79
N VAL A 440 0.49 11.43 -13.49
CA VAL A 440 1.48 12.01 -12.55
C VAL A 440 2.91 11.62 -12.95
N PHE A 441 3.13 10.38 -13.34
CA PHE A 441 4.46 9.85 -13.70
C PHE A 441 4.80 9.96 -15.19
N GLY A 442 3.90 10.49 -16.01
CA GLY A 442 4.13 10.65 -17.46
C GLY A 442 4.17 9.32 -18.21
N VAL A 443 3.41 8.31 -17.77
CA VAL A 443 3.33 6.98 -18.40
C VAL A 443 2.26 6.96 -19.48
N ASP A 444 2.64 6.57 -20.69
CA ASP A 444 1.69 6.32 -21.78
C ASP A 444 0.97 4.98 -21.57
N VAL A 445 -0.25 5.05 -21.07
CA VAL A 445 -1.08 3.86 -20.77
C VAL A 445 -1.41 3.07 -22.05
N LYS A 446 -1.62 3.74 -23.20
CA LYS A 446 -1.92 3.05 -24.45
C LYS A 446 -0.71 2.26 -24.93
N ALA A 447 0.48 2.85 -24.88
CA ALA A 447 1.71 2.14 -25.18
C ALA A 447 1.92 0.95 -24.24
N LYS A 448 1.73 1.16 -22.92
CA LYS A 448 1.89 0.11 -21.91
C LYS A 448 0.90 -1.05 -22.08
N ARG A 449 -0.35 -0.79 -22.39
CA ARG A 449 -1.34 -1.84 -22.69
C ARG A 449 -0.98 -2.70 -23.90
N ASN A 450 -0.20 -2.17 -24.85
CA ASN A 450 0.29 -2.91 -26.00
C ASN A 450 1.61 -3.66 -25.73
N GLU A 451 2.44 -3.13 -24.84
CA GLU A 451 3.77 -3.67 -24.49
C GLU A 451 3.68 -4.80 -23.46
N ILE A 452 2.99 -4.55 -22.33
CA ILE A 452 2.94 -5.45 -21.16
C ILE A 452 2.50 -6.88 -21.52
N PRO A 453 1.44 -7.11 -22.29
CA PRO A 453 1.02 -8.49 -22.62
C PRO A 453 2.06 -9.31 -23.38
N LYS A 454 3.06 -8.67 -23.96
CA LYS A 454 4.10 -9.30 -24.80
C LYS A 454 5.44 -9.38 -24.10
N ASP A 455 5.58 -8.79 -22.91
CA ASP A 455 6.84 -8.79 -22.19
C ASP A 455 7.12 -10.14 -21.52
N TYR A 456 8.38 -10.30 -21.07
CA TYR A 456 8.81 -11.56 -20.48
C TYR A 456 8.09 -11.88 -19.16
N LEU A 457 7.79 -10.88 -18.36
CA LEU A 457 7.09 -11.06 -17.07
C LEU A 457 5.66 -11.60 -17.28
N SER A 458 4.96 -11.10 -18.30
CA SER A 458 3.63 -11.61 -18.66
C SER A 458 3.70 -13.04 -19.21
N GLN A 459 4.75 -13.37 -19.96
CA GLN A 459 4.99 -14.76 -20.42
C GLN A 459 5.27 -15.69 -19.23
N MET A 460 6.12 -15.27 -18.26
CA MET A 460 6.34 -16.01 -17.02
C MET A 460 5.03 -16.21 -16.24
N LYS A 461 4.21 -15.17 -16.15
CA LYS A 461 2.90 -15.27 -15.50
C LYS A 461 1.99 -16.27 -16.19
N MET A 462 1.94 -16.29 -17.51
CA MET A 462 1.14 -17.27 -18.25
C MET A 462 1.62 -18.70 -17.96
N ALA A 463 2.92 -18.97 -18.04
CA ALA A 463 3.48 -20.27 -17.70
C ALA A 463 3.16 -20.67 -16.24
N TYR A 464 3.34 -19.74 -15.29
CA TYR A 464 3.01 -19.95 -13.88
C TYR A 464 1.52 -20.31 -13.67
N LEU A 465 0.61 -19.65 -14.40
CA LEU A 465 -0.83 -19.95 -14.33
C LEU A 465 -1.16 -21.31 -14.97
N GLU A 466 -0.52 -21.67 -16.08
CA GLU A 466 -0.71 -22.95 -16.77
C GLU A 466 -0.20 -24.14 -15.93
N GLU A 467 0.87 -23.96 -15.17
CA GLU A 467 1.41 -24.94 -14.22
C GLU A 467 0.57 -25.12 -12.95
N GLY A 468 -0.52 -24.35 -12.81
CA GLY A 468 -1.41 -24.41 -11.67
C GLY A 468 -0.96 -23.53 -10.51
N ALA A 469 -0.84 -22.23 -10.78
CA ALA A 469 -0.42 -21.18 -9.85
C ALA A 469 -0.70 -21.45 -8.36
N GLU A 470 0.26 -21.16 -7.52
CA GLU A 470 0.15 -21.33 -6.07
C GLU A 470 0.19 -19.98 -5.33
N PRO A 471 -0.90 -19.17 -5.37
CA PRO A 471 -0.99 -17.96 -4.55
C PRO A 471 -0.78 -18.30 -3.07
N SER A 472 0.09 -17.57 -2.42
CA SER A 472 0.51 -17.94 -1.06
C SER A 472 -0.58 -17.66 -0.02
N HIS A 473 -1.38 -16.61 -0.19
CA HIS A 473 -2.23 -15.99 0.84
C HIS A 473 -1.48 -15.80 2.16
N HIS A 474 -0.18 -15.47 2.08
CA HIS A 474 0.66 -15.16 3.23
C HIS A 474 0.66 -13.67 3.51
N TRP A 475 0.80 -13.34 4.78
CA TRP A 475 1.04 -11.99 5.25
C TRP A 475 2.37 -11.97 5.97
N TYR A 476 3.27 -11.12 5.51
CA TYR A 476 4.64 -11.05 6.01
C TYR A 476 4.81 -10.07 7.15
N GLY A 477 3.87 -9.14 7.29
CA GLY A 477 3.83 -8.19 8.38
C GLY A 477 3.37 -8.79 9.72
N TRP A 478 3.31 -7.95 10.73
CA TRP A 478 2.92 -8.37 12.08
C TRP A 478 1.42 -8.34 12.29
N VAL A 479 0.94 -9.22 13.16
CA VAL A 479 -0.41 -9.15 13.71
C VAL A 479 -0.33 -9.18 15.23
N ALA A 480 -1.33 -8.60 15.89
CA ALA A 480 -1.52 -8.76 17.33
C ALA A 480 -1.90 -10.22 17.67
N PRO A 481 -1.51 -10.72 18.85
CA PRO A 481 -1.85 -12.06 19.33
C PRO A 481 -3.36 -12.33 19.35
#